data_027dfb77b1a51776aad90f367d934f0a
#
_entry.id   027dfb77b1a51776aad90f367d934f0a
#
_cell.length_a   1.000
_cell.length_b   1.000
_cell.length_c   1.000
_cell.angle_alpha   90.00
_cell.angle_beta   90.00
_cell.angle_gamma   90.00
#
_symmetry.space_group_name_H-M   'P 1'
#
loop_
_entity.id
_entity.type
_entity.pdbx_description
1 polymer ?
#
loop_
_entity_poly.entity_id
_entity_poly.type
_entity_poly.pdbx_seq_one_letter_code
_entity_poly.pdbx_strand_id
1 'polypeptide(L)'
;YQSCCGTTLCFGCICAVYDTGGPSGGLCPFCRTPAITSHEEFVERNKKRAEGGDAGATFQLGRLYSRGRRGLPQDYGKAIELWLRAGELGSASANQNIGACYYNGQGVERDDRKARCYDELAAMRGTVKARHNLGLFEYTAGNTERAVKHWMVGAGAGFDNSLDGVRRHSFEEGLATKDDFEKALRSHKEASDEMKSDQRDACAAANF
;
A
#
# COMPACT_ATOMS: atom_id res chain seq x y z
N TYR A 1 4.39 1.53 10.63
CA TYR A 1 4.79 0.24 11.21
C TYR A 1 5.96 0.40 12.15
N GLN A 2 5.79 -0.03 13.40
CA GLN A 2 6.85 -0.03 14.43
C GLN A 2 7.54 -1.39 14.40
N SER A 3 8.82 -1.42 14.03
CA SER A 3 9.57 -2.67 13.90
C SER A 3 9.84 -3.41 15.22
N CYS A 4 9.60 -2.76 16.36
CA CYS A 4 9.77 -3.37 17.69
C CYS A 4 8.55 -4.17 18.16
N CYS A 5 7.32 -3.75 17.80
CA CYS A 5 6.08 -4.39 18.26
C CYS A 5 5.04 -4.64 17.12
N GLY A 6 5.35 -4.27 15.88
CA GLY A 6 4.48 -4.45 14.73
C GLY A 6 3.28 -3.52 14.64
N THR A 7 3.09 -2.62 15.59
CA THR A 7 1.98 -1.68 15.57
C THR A 7 2.11 -0.72 14.38
N THR A 8 1.03 -0.57 13.62
CA THR A 8 0.96 0.38 12.50
C THR A 8 0.26 1.64 12.96
N LEU A 9 0.89 2.78 12.72
CA LEU A 9 0.35 4.11 13.00
C LEU A 9 0.31 4.93 11.71
N CYS A 10 -0.68 5.77 11.57
CA CYS A 10 -0.65 6.82 10.58
C CYS A 10 0.36 7.91 10.98
N PHE A 11 0.80 8.71 10.00
CA PHE A 11 1.80 9.74 10.25
C PHE A 11 1.35 10.76 11.30
N GLY A 12 0.09 11.21 11.26
CA GLY A 12 -0.46 12.14 12.26
C GLY A 12 -0.47 11.58 13.69
N CYS A 13 -0.78 10.29 13.85
CA CYS A 13 -0.67 9.64 15.16
C CYS A 13 0.77 9.53 15.66
N ILE A 14 1.74 9.34 14.75
CA ILE A 14 3.15 9.34 15.09
C ILE A 14 3.53 10.73 15.62
N CYS A 15 3.21 11.81 14.90
CA CYS A 15 3.49 13.18 15.32
C CYS A 15 2.83 13.49 16.66
N ALA A 16 1.55 13.18 16.84
CA ALA A 16 0.83 13.42 18.08
C ALA A 16 1.49 12.76 19.30
N VAL A 17 2.03 11.56 19.14
CA VAL A 17 2.76 10.87 20.22
C VAL A 17 4.08 11.58 20.56
N TYR A 18 4.76 12.14 19.58
CA TYR A 18 6.01 12.88 19.80
C TYR A 18 5.75 14.28 20.36
N ASP A 19 4.72 15.00 19.87
CA ASP A 19 4.35 16.36 20.29
C ASP A 19 3.81 16.40 21.73
N THR A 20 3.12 15.36 22.20
CA THR A 20 2.61 15.28 23.58
C THR A 20 3.67 14.87 24.62
N GLY A 21 4.96 14.97 24.27
CA GLY A 21 6.04 14.58 25.18
C GLY A 21 6.06 13.06 25.42
N GLY A 22 5.81 12.29 24.37
CA GLY A 22 5.93 10.84 24.39
C GLY A 22 7.20 10.40 25.10
N PRO A 23 7.33 9.15 25.54
CA PRO A 23 8.30 8.78 26.56
C PRO A 23 9.69 9.35 26.27
N SER A 24 10.08 10.32 27.07
CA SER A 24 11.37 10.97 27.04
C SER A 24 12.47 9.92 27.03
N GLY A 25 13.24 9.85 25.95
CA GLY A 25 14.34 8.89 25.85
C GLY A 25 14.28 7.96 24.64
N GLY A 26 13.44 8.23 23.63
CA GLY A 26 13.45 7.45 22.38
C GLY A 26 12.90 6.04 22.52
N LEU A 27 11.95 5.82 23.42
CA LEU A 27 11.28 4.53 23.62
C LEU A 27 10.04 4.44 22.72
N CYS A 28 9.73 3.23 22.26
CA CYS A 28 8.47 2.96 21.56
C CYS A 28 7.27 3.26 22.50
N PRO A 29 6.26 4.02 22.05
CA PRO A 29 5.13 4.38 22.90
C PRO A 29 4.27 3.18 23.32
N PHE A 30 4.37 2.04 22.63
CA PHE A 30 3.58 0.84 22.90
C PHE A 30 4.32 -0.19 23.74
N CYS A 31 5.51 -0.60 23.30
CA CYS A 31 6.25 -1.70 23.96
C CYS A 31 7.45 -1.23 24.77
N ARG A 32 7.68 0.09 24.85
CA ARG A 32 8.81 0.70 25.58
C ARG A 32 10.20 0.25 25.10
N THR A 33 10.30 -0.45 23.98
CA THR A 33 11.59 -0.82 23.40
C THR A 33 12.32 0.44 22.92
N PRO A 34 13.64 0.56 23.11
CA PRO A 34 14.42 1.69 22.62
C PRO A 34 14.24 1.90 21.13
N ALA A 35 14.27 3.17 20.71
CA ALA A 35 14.23 3.54 19.30
C ALA A 35 15.41 2.90 18.56
N ILE A 36 15.19 2.63 17.28
CA ILE A 36 16.22 2.07 16.41
C ILE A 36 17.24 3.15 16.11
N THR A 37 18.51 2.85 16.32
CA THR A 37 19.62 3.78 16.12
C THR A 37 20.40 3.52 14.83
N SER A 38 20.31 2.29 14.28
CA SER A 38 21.03 1.93 13.06
C SER A 38 20.16 1.19 12.03
N HIS A 39 20.67 1.13 10.79
CA HIS A 39 20.03 0.39 9.70
C HIS A 39 20.08 -1.12 9.95
N GLU A 40 21.18 -1.59 10.50
CA GLU A 40 21.42 -2.99 10.82
C GLU A 40 20.44 -3.47 11.89
N GLU A 41 20.26 -2.68 12.93
CA GLU A 41 19.32 -2.98 14.00
C GLU A 41 17.87 -3.03 13.48
N PHE A 42 17.51 -2.12 12.56
CA PHE A 42 16.19 -2.17 11.91
C PHE A 42 15.98 -3.47 11.15
N VAL A 43 16.96 -3.88 10.36
CA VAL A 43 16.89 -5.12 9.58
C VAL A 43 16.79 -6.32 10.52
N GLU A 44 17.62 -6.39 11.54
CA GLU A 44 17.66 -7.52 12.47
C GLU A 44 16.35 -7.67 13.27
N ARG A 45 15.80 -6.58 13.77
CA ARG A 45 14.49 -6.60 14.45
C ARG A 45 13.37 -7.09 13.52
N ASN A 46 13.38 -6.67 12.24
CA ASN A 46 12.38 -7.16 11.29
C ASN A 46 12.59 -8.64 10.94
N LYS A 47 13.82 -9.14 10.83
CA LYS A 47 14.11 -10.57 10.63
C LYS A 47 13.55 -11.41 11.76
N LYS A 48 13.89 -11.07 13.01
CA LYS A 48 13.41 -11.78 14.20
C LYS A 48 11.88 -11.84 14.27
N ARG A 49 11.20 -10.76 13.91
CA ARG A 49 9.73 -10.72 13.85
C ARG A 49 9.16 -11.55 12.71
N ALA A 50 9.79 -11.50 11.55
CA ALA A 50 9.40 -12.31 10.39
C ALA A 50 9.54 -13.81 10.67
N GLU A 51 10.59 -14.23 11.37
CA GLU A 51 10.76 -15.61 11.88
C GLU A 51 9.61 -16.02 12.81
N GLY A 52 9.15 -15.09 13.65
CA GLY A 52 7.98 -15.26 14.50
C GLY A 52 6.62 -15.18 13.79
N GLY A 53 6.58 -15.11 12.45
CA GLY A 53 5.34 -15.14 11.67
C GLY A 53 4.65 -13.78 11.54
N ASP A 54 5.34 -12.66 11.77
CA ASP A 54 4.78 -11.33 11.59
C ASP A 54 4.71 -10.97 10.09
N ALA A 55 3.49 -10.90 9.55
CA ALA A 55 3.25 -10.57 8.15
C ALA A 55 3.78 -9.18 7.77
N GLY A 56 3.66 -8.20 8.67
CA GLY A 56 4.13 -6.82 8.46
C GLY A 56 5.65 -6.75 8.38
N ALA A 57 6.36 -7.42 9.30
CA ALA A 57 7.82 -7.49 9.29
C ALA A 57 8.33 -8.22 8.04
N THR A 58 7.72 -9.34 7.69
CA THR A 58 8.04 -10.11 6.48
C THR A 58 7.86 -9.26 5.22
N PHE A 59 6.74 -8.54 5.13
CA PHE A 59 6.48 -7.60 4.03
C PHE A 59 7.51 -6.47 3.96
N GLN A 60 7.88 -5.88 5.11
CA GLN A 60 8.88 -4.81 5.15
C GLN A 60 10.26 -5.29 4.70
N LEU A 61 10.68 -6.49 5.10
CA LEU A 61 11.94 -7.08 4.61
C LEU A 61 11.93 -7.23 3.08
N GLY A 62 10.84 -7.74 2.50
CA GLY A 62 10.68 -7.80 1.05
C GLY A 62 10.84 -6.43 0.39
N ARG A 63 10.26 -5.37 0.98
CA ARG A 63 10.44 -3.99 0.49
C ARG A 63 11.87 -3.47 0.59
N LEU A 64 12.62 -3.89 1.58
CA LEU A 64 14.03 -3.52 1.71
C LEU A 64 14.87 -4.18 0.62
N TYR A 65 14.67 -5.48 0.40
CA TYR A 65 15.37 -6.20 -0.68
C TYR A 65 14.98 -5.67 -2.07
N SER A 66 13.71 -5.42 -2.35
CA SER A 66 13.30 -4.91 -3.65
C SER A 66 13.90 -3.55 -4.01
N ARG A 67 14.33 -2.76 -3.01
CA ARG A 67 14.87 -1.40 -3.18
C ARG A 67 16.35 -1.28 -2.89
N GLY A 68 17.02 -2.32 -2.42
CA GLY A 68 18.39 -2.24 -1.99
C GLY A 68 18.61 -1.22 -0.88
N ARG A 69 17.80 -1.24 0.18
CA ARG A 69 17.86 -0.23 1.25
C ARG A 69 18.39 -0.80 2.56
N ARG A 70 18.88 0.08 3.42
CA ARG A 70 19.38 -0.22 4.78
C ARG A 70 20.53 -1.23 4.78
N GLY A 71 21.47 -1.10 3.82
CA GLY A 71 22.64 -1.99 3.71
C GLY A 71 22.34 -3.35 3.06
N LEU A 72 21.09 -3.61 2.66
CA LEU A 72 20.75 -4.82 1.91
C LEU A 72 20.93 -4.59 0.41
N PRO A 73 21.47 -5.59 -0.33
CA PRO A 73 21.54 -5.53 -1.79
C PRO A 73 20.11 -5.56 -2.38
N GLN A 74 19.96 -4.99 -3.58
CA GLN A 74 18.72 -5.12 -4.32
C GLN A 74 18.58 -6.57 -4.82
N ASP A 75 17.49 -7.23 -4.43
CA ASP A 75 17.21 -8.61 -4.77
C ASP A 75 15.68 -8.82 -4.87
N TYR A 76 15.16 -8.82 -6.09
CA TYR A 76 13.75 -9.03 -6.34
C TYR A 76 13.32 -10.49 -6.11
N GLY A 77 14.20 -11.48 -6.34
CA GLY A 77 13.90 -12.88 -6.05
C GLY A 77 13.60 -13.07 -4.58
N LYS A 78 14.50 -12.61 -3.73
CA LYS A 78 14.33 -12.64 -2.27
C LYS A 78 13.15 -11.79 -1.78
N ALA A 79 12.88 -10.67 -2.45
CA ALA A 79 11.71 -9.84 -2.13
C ALA A 79 10.41 -10.60 -2.40
N ILE A 80 10.31 -11.31 -3.52
CA ILE A 80 9.13 -12.10 -3.90
C ILE A 80 8.93 -13.26 -2.93
N GLU A 81 9.98 -14.00 -2.56
CA GLU A 81 9.89 -15.07 -1.54
C GLU A 81 9.29 -14.56 -0.22
N LEU A 82 9.79 -13.42 0.26
CA LEU A 82 9.29 -12.79 1.48
C LEU A 82 7.85 -12.30 1.31
N TRP A 83 7.48 -11.75 0.16
CA TRP A 83 6.11 -11.31 -0.08
C TRP A 83 5.14 -12.48 -0.24
N LEU A 84 5.55 -13.61 -0.83
CA LEU A 84 4.74 -14.84 -0.86
C LEU A 84 4.41 -15.28 0.56
N ARG A 85 5.42 -15.40 1.42
CA ARG A 85 5.21 -15.73 2.84
C ARG A 85 4.34 -14.69 3.56
N ALA A 86 4.55 -13.40 3.32
CA ALA A 86 3.71 -12.36 3.91
C ALA A 86 2.25 -12.42 3.40
N GLY A 87 2.05 -12.76 2.11
CA GLY A 87 0.74 -12.97 1.51
C GLY A 87 -0.01 -14.15 2.13
N GLU A 88 0.66 -15.26 2.39
CA GLU A 88 0.12 -16.41 3.14
C GLU A 88 -0.32 -16.01 4.55
N LEU A 89 0.47 -15.15 5.22
CA LEU A 89 0.16 -14.57 6.51
C LEU A 89 -0.91 -13.45 6.46
N GLY A 90 -1.54 -13.22 5.30
CA GLY A 90 -2.66 -12.29 5.15
C GLY A 90 -2.30 -10.89 4.66
N SER A 91 -1.05 -10.60 4.30
CA SER A 91 -0.66 -9.27 3.81
C SER A 91 -1.18 -8.99 2.40
N ALA A 92 -2.22 -8.17 2.28
CA ALA A 92 -2.75 -7.70 1.00
C ALA A 92 -1.72 -6.90 0.18
N SER A 93 -0.91 -6.08 0.85
CA SER A 93 0.16 -5.29 0.21
C SER A 93 1.25 -6.17 -0.39
N ALA A 94 1.50 -7.35 0.18
CA ALA A 94 2.45 -8.31 -0.37
C ALA A 94 1.94 -8.86 -1.71
N ASN A 95 0.70 -9.30 -1.78
CA ASN A 95 0.09 -9.77 -3.03
C ASN A 95 0.14 -8.69 -4.12
N GLN A 96 -0.17 -7.44 -3.78
CA GLN A 96 -0.10 -6.33 -4.74
C GLN A 96 1.33 -6.09 -5.26
N ASN A 97 2.36 -6.21 -4.41
CA ASN A 97 3.74 -6.07 -4.85
C ASN A 97 4.18 -7.25 -5.74
N ILE A 98 3.75 -8.47 -5.45
CA ILE A 98 4.00 -9.65 -6.31
C ILE A 98 3.33 -9.43 -7.66
N GLY A 99 2.09 -8.97 -7.70
CA GLY A 99 1.38 -8.63 -8.95
C GLY A 99 2.18 -7.62 -9.78
N ALA A 100 2.70 -6.56 -9.14
CA ALA A 100 3.56 -5.58 -9.81
C ALA A 100 4.86 -6.19 -10.35
N CYS A 101 5.49 -7.15 -9.63
CA CYS A 101 6.68 -7.85 -10.12
C CYS A 101 6.39 -8.67 -11.37
N TYR A 102 5.30 -9.42 -11.41
CA TYR A 102 4.91 -10.16 -12.61
C TYR A 102 4.53 -9.24 -13.78
N TYR A 103 3.85 -8.14 -13.51
CA TYR A 103 3.49 -7.16 -14.55
C TYR A 103 4.71 -6.51 -15.20
N ASN A 104 5.73 -6.19 -14.39
CA ASN A 104 6.95 -5.49 -14.85
C ASN A 104 8.10 -6.44 -15.21
N GLY A 105 8.02 -7.74 -14.96
CA GLY A 105 9.12 -8.68 -15.13
C GLY A 105 10.28 -8.43 -14.16
N GLN A 106 9.99 -8.00 -12.92
CA GLN A 106 11.00 -7.68 -11.92
C GLN A 106 11.30 -8.89 -11.03
N GLY A 107 12.45 -9.53 -11.22
CA GLY A 107 12.87 -10.73 -10.50
C GLY A 107 12.16 -12.02 -10.93
N VAL A 108 11.22 -11.91 -11.85
CA VAL A 108 10.46 -13.01 -12.47
C VAL A 108 10.19 -12.67 -13.93
N GLU A 109 9.93 -13.66 -14.75
CA GLU A 109 9.42 -13.43 -16.11
C GLU A 109 8.06 -12.73 -16.06
N ARG A 110 7.85 -11.78 -16.99
CA ARG A 110 6.58 -11.06 -17.08
C ARG A 110 5.44 -12.03 -17.37
N ASP A 111 4.38 -11.95 -16.57
CA ASP A 111 3.19 -12.77 -16.71
C ASP A 111 1.95 -11.97 -16.27
N ASP A 112 1.25 -11.41 -17.26
CA ASP A 112 0.08 -10.57 -17.02
C ASP A 112 -1.08 -11.36 -16.36
N ARG A 113 -1.18 -12.68 -16.58
CA ARG A 113 -2.21 -13.52 -15.93
C ARG A 113 -1.91 -13.68 -14.44
N LYS A 114 -0.66 -13.97 -14.09
CA LYS A 114 -0.25 -14.04 -12.67
C LYS A 114 -0.36 -12.68 -11.99
N ALA A 115 0.04 -11.60 -12.68
CA ALA A 115 -0.11 -10.25 -12.15
C ALA A 115 -1.57 -9.96 -11.79
N ARG A 116 -2.50 -10.27 -12.69
CA ARG A 116 -3.94 -10.13 -12.45
C ARG A 116 -4.42 -10.98 -11.26
N CYS A 117 -4.05 -12.26 -11.18
CA CYS A 117 -4.42 -13.12 -10.04
C CYS A 117 -3.98 -12.53 -8.69
N TYR A 118 -2.74 -12.03 -8.60
CA TYR A 118 -2.26 -11.42 -7.36
C TYR A 118 -2.95 -10.09 -7.04
N ASP A 119 -3.29 -9.28 -8.05
CA ASP A 119 -4.10 -8.07 -7.83
C ASP A 119 -5.55 -8.43 -7.41
N GLU A 120 -6.15 -9.51 -7.92
CA GLU A 120 -7.45 -10.01 -7.46
C GLU A 120 -7.40 -10.40 -5.97
N LEU A 121 -6.39 -11.17 -5.55
CA LEU A 121 -6.18 -11.53 -4.15
C LEU A 121 -5.98 -10.29 -3.25
N ALA A 122 -5.24 -9.30 -3.71
CA ALA A 122 -5.02 -8.05 -2.99
C ALA A 122 -6.32 -7.21 -2.90
N ALA A 123 -7.08 -7.13 -4.00
CA ALA A 123 -8.34 -6.39 -4.06
C ALA A 123 -9.43 -7.00 -3.17
N MET A 124 -9.50 -8.34 -3.09
CA MET A 124 -10.40 -9.05 -2.17
C MET A 124 -10.11 -8.73 -0.70
N ARG A 125 -8.87 -8.38 -0.38
CA ARG A 125 -8.43 -7.95 0.96
C ARG A 125 -8.44 -6.42 1.15
N GLY A 126 -9.13 -5.69 0.25
CA GLY A 126 -9.36 -4.25 0.39
C GLY A 126 -8.26 -3.35 -0.16
N THR A 127 -7.29 -3.87 -0.92
CA THR A 127 -6.24 -3.02 -1.51
C THR A 127 -6.78 -2.21 -2.67
N VAL A 128 -6.97 -0.91 -2.46
CA VAL A 128 -7.55 0.02 -3.45
C VAL A 128 -6.71 0.11 -4.72
N LYS A 129 -5.39 0.14 -4.58
CA LYS A 129 -4.47 0.17 -5.72
C LYS A 129 -4.57 -1.10 -6.59
N ALA A 130 -4.75 -2.27 -5.99
CA ALA A 130 -5.00 -3.50 -6.74
C ALA A 130 -6.33 -3.43 -7.51
N ARG A 131 -7.36 -2.84 -6.90
CA ARG A 131 -8.64 -2.59 -7.59
C ARG A 131 -8.46 -1.69 -8.82
N HIS A 132 -7.63 -0.64 -8.71
CA HIS A 132 -7.27 0.21 -9.85
C HIS A 132 -6.55 -0.57 -10.95
N ASN A 133 -5.56 -1.40 -10.59
CA ASN A 133 -4.81 -2.22 -11.55
C ASN A 133 -5.73 -3.19 -12.30
N LEU A 134 -6.71 -3.80 -11.61
CA LEU A 134 -7.72 -4.64 -12.28
C LEU A 134 -8.50 -3.85 -13.32
N GLY A 135 -8.84 -2.60 -13.06
CA GLY A 135 -9.42 -1.70 -14.03
C GLY A 135 -8.53 -1.52 -15.27
N LEU A 136 -7.22 -1.35 -15.08
CA LEU A 136 -6.27 -1.27 -16.19
C LEU A 136 -6.22 -2.57 -17.02
N PHE A 137 -6.22 -3.74 -16.37
CA PHE A 137 -6.28 -5.03 -17.08
C PHE A 137 -7.55 -5.18 -17.91
N GLU A 138 -8.71 -4.81 -17.36
CA GLU A 138 -9.97 -4.86 -18.10
C GLU A 138 -9.97 -3.86 -19.27
N TYR A 139 -9.43 -2.66 -19.08
CA TYR A 139 -9.33 -1.65 -20.14
C TYR A 139 -8.45 -2.13 -21.30
N THR A 140 -7.25 -2.65 -20.99
CA THR A 140 -6.35 -3.17 -22.02
C THR A 140 -6.90 -4.39 -22.75
N ALA A 141 -7.80 -5.14 -22.11
CA ALA A 141 -8.55 -6.24 -22.74
C ALA A 141 -9.77 -5.79 -23.56
N GLY A 142 -10.03 -4.47 -23.66
CA GLY A 142 -11.20 -3.92 -24.37
C GLY A 142 -12.50 -3.95 -23.56
N ASN A 143 -12.45 -4.32 -22.28
CA ASN A 143 -13.62 -4.41 -21.41
C ASN A 143 -13.83 -3.09 -20.64
N THR A 144 -14.01 -1.96 -21.37
CA THR A 144 -14.02 -0.62 -20.76
C THR A 144 -15.09 -0.44 -19.69
N GLU A 145 -16.28 -1.02 -19.90
CA GLU A 145 -17.36 -0.97 -18.90
C GLU A 145 -16.94 -1.59 -17.56
N ARG A 146 -16.23 -2.73 -17.58
CA ARG A 146 -15.70 -3.36 -16.38
C ARG A 146 -14.58 -2.55 -15.75
N ALA A 147 -13.72 -1.96 -16.58
CA ALA A 147 -12.65 -1.09 -16.13
C ALA A 147 -13.21 0.10 -15.32
N VAL A 148 -14.22 0.77 -15.87
CA VAL A 148 -14.90 1.90 -15.19
C VAL A 148 -15.50 1.45 -13.85
N LYS A 149 -16.15 0.28 -13.77
CA LYS A 149 -16.69 -0.25 -12.49
C LYS A 149 -15.58 -0.45 -11.44
N HIS A 150 -14.43 -1.00 -11.84
CA HIS A 150 -13.29 -1.12 -10.94
C HIS A 150 -12.76 0.25 -10.48
N TRP A 151 -12.63 1.21 -11.39
CA TRP A 151 -12.16 2.55 -11.05
C TRP A 151 -13.16 3.34 -10.21
N MET A 152 -14.47 3.18 -10.41
CA MET A 152 -15.48 3.79 -9.54
C MET A 152 -15.35 3.33 -8.08
N VAL A 153 -15.11 2.02 -7.85
CA VAL A 153 -14.85 1.49 -6.51
C VAL A 153 -13.57 2.09 -5.92
N GLY A 154 -12.51 2.19 -6.73
CA GLY A 154 -11.23 2.77 -6.29
C GLY A 154 -11.36 4.27 -5.98
N ALA A 155 -12.09 5.01 -6.81
CA ALA A 155 -12.36 6.44 -6.60
C ALA A 155 -13.16 6.65 -5.30
N GLY A 156 -14.22 5.86 -5.07
CA GLY A 156 -15.01 5.90 -3.85
C GLY A 156 -14.21 5.61 -2.57
N ALA A 157 -13.08 4.93 -2.69
CA ALA A 157 -12.12 4.70 -1.61
C ALA A 157 -10.99 5.76 -1.53
N GLY A 158 -11.12 6.89 -2.21
CA GLY A 158 -10.18 8.02 -2.15
C GLY A 158 -8.92 7.86 -3.00
N PHE A 159 -8.93 7.01 -4.05
CA PHE A 159 -7.75 6.81 -4.89
C PHE A 159 -7.81 7.69 -6.16
N ASP A 160 -6.98 8.75 -6.21
CA ASP A 160 -6.96 9.77 -7.27
C ASP A 160 -6.82 9.17 -8.68
N ASN A 161 -5.92 8.20 -8.87
CA ASN A 161 -5.71 7.59 -10.19
C ASN A 161 -6.98 6.89 -10.70
N SER A 162 -7.80 6.32 -9.79
CA SER A 162 -9.06 5.70 -10.16
C SER A 162 -10.10 6.75 -10.56
N LEU A 163 -10.15 7.88 -9.86
CA LEU A 163 -11.01 9.00 -10.21
C LEU A 163 -10.65 9.56 -11.61
N ASP A 164 -9.35 9.69 -11.89
CA ASP A 164 -8.86 10.08 -13.21
C ASP A 164 -9.21 9.06 -14.30
N GLY A 165 -9.15 7.78 -13.98
CA GLY A 165 -9.60 6.70 -14.87
C GLY A 165 -11.07 6.83 -15.23
N VAL A 166 -11.93 7.01 -14.23
CA VAL A 166 -13.37 7.26 -14.44
C VAL A 166 -13.57 8.51 -15.31
N ARG A 167 -12.92 9.62 -14.97
CA ARG A 167 -13.07 10.89 -15.70
C ARG A 167 -12.73 10.76 -17.19
N ARG A 168 -11.59 10.14 -17.52
CA ARG A 168 -11.14 10.02 -18.92
C ARG A 168 -12.03 9.13 -19.75
N HIS A 169 -12.37 7.96 -19.23
CA HIS A 169 -13.02 6.91 -20.02
C HIS A 169 -14.54 6.92 -19.94
N SER A 170 -15.13 7.59 -18.94
CA SER A 170 -16.57 7.70 -18.84
C SER A 170 -17.16 8.77 -19.74
N PHE A 171 -16.49 9.94 -19.86
CA PHE A 171 -16.98 11.05 -20.69
C PHE A 171 -16.72 10.83 -22.18
N GLU A 172 -15.55 10.27 -22.55
CA GLU A 172 -15.17 10.11 -23.95
C GLU A 172 -15.92 8.95 -24.62
N GLU A 173 -16.30 7.93 -23.88
CA GLU A 173 -16.90 6.70 -24.40
C GLU A 173 -18.39 6.53 -24.01
N GLY A 174 -18.96 7.47 -23.25
CA GLY A 174 -20.37 7.42 -22.83
C GLY A 174 -20.75 6.28 -21.90
N LEU A 175 -19.76 5.68 -21.24
CA LEU A 175 -19.90 4.46 -20.41
C LEU A 175 -20.30 4.73 -18.96
N ALA A 176 -20.23 5.97 -18.52
CA ALA A 176 -20.80 6.40 -17.26
C ALA A 176 -21.61 7.69 -17.47
N THR A 177 -22.68 7.82 -16.73
CA THR A 177 -23.47 9.03 -16.74
C THR A 177 -22.78 10.14 -15.95
N LYS A 178 -23.20 11.40 -16.18
CA LYS A 178 -22.73 12.52 -15.36
C LYS A 178 -23.01 12.26 -13.86
N ASP A 179 -24.14 11.67 -13.55
CA ASP A 179 -24.53 11.33 -12.19
C ASP A 179 -23.58 10.29 -11.54
N ASP A 180 -23.15 9.28 -12.30
CA ASP A 180 -22.17 8.29 -11.83
C ASP A 180 -20.82 8.93 -11.49
N PHE A 181 -20.36 9.85 -12.35
CA PHE A 181 -19.14 10.60 -12.09
C PHE A 181 -19.27 11.53 -10.88
N GLU A 182 -20.36 12.28 -10.77
CA GLU A 182 -20.62 13.14 -9.61
C GLU A 182 -20.69 12.34 -8.31
N LYS A 183 -21.27 11.14 -8.35
CA LYS A 183 -21.29 10.21 -7.22
C LYS A 183 -19.88 9.74 -6.85
N ALA A 184 -19.09 9.32 -7.83
CA ALA A 184 -17.69 8.92 -7.60
C ALA A 184 -16.86 10.07 -7.02
N LEU A 185 -17.02 11.29 -7.54
CA LEU A 185 -16.33 12.48 -7.06
C LEU A 185 -16.74 12.83 -5.60
N ARG A 186 -18.02 12.72 -5.28
CA ARG A 186 -18.53 12.96 -3.91
C ARG A 186 -17.94 11.96 -2.92
N SER A 187 -18.03 10.66 -3.23
CA SER A 187 -17.45 9.60 -2.38
C SER A 187 -15.93 9.73 -2.24
N HIS A 188 -15.23 10.12 -3.31
CA HIS A 188 -13.80 10.39 -3.28
C HIS A 188 -13.47 11.54 -2.31
N LYS A 189 -14.22 12.63 -2.40
CA LYS A 189 -14.04 13.78 -1.52
C LYS A 189 -14.28 13.41 -0.05
N GLU A 190 -15.38 12.70 0.23
CA GLU A 190 -15.70 12.21 1.57
C GLU A 190 -14.57 11.34 2.14
N ALA A 191 -14.11 10.34 1.38
CA ALA A 191 -13.00 9.48 1.80
C ALA A 191 -11.69 10.26 1.99
N SER A 192 -11.42 11.26 1.15
CA SER A 192 -10.24 12.12 1.28
C SER A 192 -10.33 13.02 2.51
N ASP A 193 -11.50 13.56 2.81
CA ASP A 193 -11.73 14.41 3.99
C ASP A 193 -11.67 13.59 5.29
N GLU A 194 -12.17 12.35 5.30
CA GLU A 194 -12.01 11.43 6.43
C GLU A 194 -10.54 11.08 6.72
N MET A 195 -9.69 11.04 5.67
CA MET A 195 -8.24 10.82 5.84
C MET A 195 -7.49 12.04 6.34
N LYS A 196 -8.06 13.23 6.28
CA LYS A 196 -7.46 14.47 6.81
C LYS A 196 -7.67 14.52 8.31
N SER A 197 -6.69 15.06 9.01
CA SER A 197 -6.81 15.44 10.42
C SER A 197 -5.89 16.62 10.67
N ASP A 198 -6.27 17.52 11.57
CA ASP A 198 -5.48 18.69 11.94
C ASP A 198 -4.05 18.32 12.32
N GLN A 199 -3.88 17.17 13.00
CA GLN A 199 -2.57 16.65 13.39
C GLN A 199 -1.74 16.16 12.18
N ARG A 200 -2.37 15.54 11.19
CA ARG A 200 -1.68 15.13 9.96
C ARG A 200 -1.26 16.33 9.13
N ASP A 201 -2.14 17.32 9.02
CA ASP A 201 -1.89 18.54 8.25
C ASP A 201 -0.80 19.38 8.93
N ALA A 202 -0.80 19.49 10.25
CA ALA A 202 0.26 20.13 11.02
C ALA A 202 1.62 19.44 10.82
N CYS A 203 1.67 18.11 10.84
CA CYS A 203 2.90 17.35 10.58
C CYS A 203 3.40 17.49 9.15
N ALA A 204 2.50 17.55 8.16
CA ALA A 204 2.88 17.78 6.77
C ALA A 204 3.47 19.19 6.57
N ALA A 205 2.93 20.19 7.24
CA ALA A 205 3.43 21.57 7.21
C ALA A 205 4.79 21.74 7.92
N ALA A 206 5.10 20.90 8.89
CA ALA A 206 6.36 20.91 9.64
C ALA A 206 7.55 20.30 8.88
N ASN A 207 7.40 19.81 7.65
CA ASN A 207 8.47 19.24 6.81
C ASN A 207 9.30 18.12 7.50
N PHE A 208 8.65 17.18 8.19
CA PHE A 208 9.31 16.00 8.74
C PHE A 208 9.58 14.90 7.72
#